data_db62d475db4a3056214f98cbb5aded32
#
_entry.id   db62d475db4a3056214f98cbb5aded32
#
_cell.length_a   1.000
_cell.length_b   1.000
_cell.length_c   1.000
_cell.angle_alpha   90.00
_cell.angle_beta   90.00
_cell.angle_gamma   90.00
#
_symmetry.space_group_name_H-M   'P 1'
#
loop_
_entity.id
_entity.type
_entity.pdbx_description
1 polymer ?
#
loop_
_entity_poly.entity_id
_entity_poly.type
_entity_poly.pdbx_seq_one_letter_code
_entity_poly.pdbx_strand_id
1 'polypeptide(L)'
;MNKVLINNVIKKHCNSVKKYIFSNDAIIYEDSNNNKFVAKRNKDANIINIYNYLNSRGFDYIPKLVYYNHYGYIYEYLEDINSPDEEKISDIIKLISLLHNKTVYYKEVSVDEIKEIYENLSFKIKNIYDYYENIISMIESKIYMSPSEYMLVRNCSSIFFCINFC
;
A
#
# COMPACT_ATOMS: atom_id res chain seq x y z
N MET A 1 12.27 -2.25 -22.40
CA MET A 1 11.74 -1.41 -21.30
C MET A 1 12.86 -0.66 -20.56
N ASN A 2 13.85 -1.37 -20.05
CA ASN A 2 14.96 -0.80 -19.25
C ASN A 2 15.84 0.20 -20.02
N LYS A 3 16.00 0.02 -21.33
CA LYS A 3 16.83 0.90 -22.19
C LYS A 3 16.32 2.35 -22.22
N VAL A 4 15.00 2.55 -22.19
CA VAL A 4 14.37 3.88 -22.16
C VAL A 4 14.63 4.58 -20.84
N LEU A 5 14.49 3.86 -19.70
CA LEU A 5 14.82 4.41 -18.38
C LEU A 5 16.30 4.78 -18.26
N ILE A 6 17.19 3.90 -18.73
CA ILE A 6 18.64 4.18 -18.67
C ILE A 6 18.96 5.42 -19.46
N ASN A 7 18.52 5.53 -20.72
CA ASN A 7 18.95 6.60 -21.60
C ASN A 7 18.25 7.95 -21.31
N ASN A 8 16.94 7.91 -20.98
CA ASN A 8 16.15 9.14 -20.89
C ASN A 8 15.93 9.65 -19.45
N VAL A 9 16.23 8.85 -18.47
CA VAL A 9 16.06 9.23 -17.06
C VAL A 9 17.40 9.18 -16.34
N ILE A 10 18.03 8.01 -16.26
CA ILE A 10 19.24 7.81 -15.44
C ILE A 10 20.42 8.62 -16.00
N LYS A 11 20.69 8.53 -17.31
CA LYS A 11 21.80 9.29 -17.94
C LYS A 11 21.60 10.81 -17.93
N LYS A 12 20.37 11.28 -17.78
CA LYS A 12 20.10 12.72 -17.60
C LYS A 12 20.26 13.19 -16.16
N HIS A 13 20.09 12.27 -15.21
CA HIS A 13 20.30 12.56 -13.79
C HIS A 13 21.79 12.50 -13.43
N CYS A 14 22.51 11.49 -13.87
CA CYS A 14 23.92 11.36 -13.58
C CYS A 14 24.74 10.93 -14.81
N ASN A 15 25.95 11.48 -14.93
CA ASN A 15 26.84 11.27 -16.09
C ASN A 15 27.52 9.89 -16.07
N SER A 16 27.70 9.28 -14.89
CA SER A 16 28.37 7.99 -14.75
C SER A 16 27.67 7.13 -13.70
N VAL A 17 27.42 5.87 -14.07
CA VAL A 17 26.81 4.86 -13.22
C VAL A 17 27.78 3.69 -13.10
N LYS A 18 28.06 3.27 -11.87
CA LYS A 18 28.95 2.15 -11.58
C LYS A 18 28.26 0.81 -11.76
N LYS A 19 27.04 0.69 -11.25
CA LYS A 19 26.32 -0.58 -11.17
C LYS A 19 24.82 -0.40 -11.41
N TYR A 20 24.22 -1.36 -12.11
CA TYR A 20 22.78 -1.49 -12.30
C TYR A 20 22.28 -2.81 -11.74
N ILE A 21 21.18 -2.77 -11.01
CA ILE A 21 20.40 -3.94 -10.59
C ILE A 21 19.00 -3.79 -11.17
N PHE A 22 18.59 -4.75 -11.99
CA PHE A 22 17.29 -4.72 -12.62
C PHE A 22 16.27 -5.44 -11.73
N SER A 23 15.19 -4.76 -11.42
CA SER A 23 13.98 -5.32 -10.82
C SER A 23 12.82 -5.14 -11.78
N ASN A 24 11.70 -5.84 -11.59
CA ASN A 24 10.58 -5.93 -12.54
C ASN A 24 10.21 -4.59 -13.22
N ASP A 25 9.90 -3.57 -12.44
CA ASP A 25 9.47 -2.24 -12.92
C ASP A 25 10.45 -1.11 -12.53
N ALA A 26 11.58 -1.44 -11.92
CA ALA A 26 12.52 -0.48 -11.39
C ALA A 26 13.97 -0.84 -11.76
N ILE A 27 14.83 0.15 -11.77
CA ILE A 27 16.28 -0.02 -11.89
C ILE A 27 16.90 0.62 -10.65
N ILE A 28 17.58 -0.19 -9.85
CA ILE A 28 18.43 0.31 -8.77
C ILE A 28 19.80 0.54 -9.36
N TYR A 29 20.36 1.72 -9.16
CA TYR A 29 21.69 2.04 -9.67
C TYR A 29 22.51 2.80 -8.64
N GLU A 30 23.82 2.72 -8.80
CA GLU A 30 24.82 3.39 -7.98
C GLU A 30 25.60 4.39 -8.82
N ASP A 31 25.70 5.62 -8.36
CA ASP A 31 26.47 6.68 -9.02
C ASP A 31 27.97 6.57 -8.73
N SER A 32 28.77 7.48 -9.30
CA SER A 32 30.20 7.56 -9.06
C SER A 32 30.59 7.84 -7.60
N ASN A 33 29.68 8.42 -6.82
CA ASN A 33 29.89 8.78 -5.42
C ASN A 33 29.38 7.71 -4.43
N ASN A 34 29.03 6.52 -4.93
CA ASN A 34 28.43 5.40 -4.19
C ASN A 34 27.01 5.68 -3.63
N ASN A 35 26.34 6.72 -4.11
CA ASN A 35 24.95 6.95 -3.75
C ASN A 35 24.06 5.99 -4.55
N LYS A 36 23.10 5.38 -3.87
CA LYS A 36 22.14 4.45 -4.48
C LYS A 36 20.82 5.15 -4.78
N PHE A 37 20.25 4.86 -5.93
CA PHE A 37 19.00 5.44 -6.40
C PHE A 37 18.11 4.38 -7.03
N VAL A 38 16.81 4.66 -7.06
CA VAL A 38 15.80 3.83 -7.71
C VAL A 38 15.13 4.62 -8.82
N ALA A 39 15.32 4.20 -10.06
CA ALA A 39 14.60 4.74 -11.20
C ALA A 39 13.38 3.88 -11.53
N LYS A 40 12.21 4.52 -11.66
CA LYS A 40 10.96 3.90 -12.08
C LYS A 40 10.40 4.59 -13.31
N ARG A 41 9.69 3.82 -14.14
CA ARG A 41 8.99 4.36 -15.29
C ARG A 41 7.75 5.13 -14.84
N ASN A 42 7.49 6.26 -15.48
CA ASN A 42 6.25 6.98 -15.27
C ASN A 42 5.08 6.19 -15.90
N LYS A 43 4.21 5.65 -15.07
CA LYS A 43 2.99 4.94 -15.47
C LYS A 43 1.75 5.83 -15.23
N ASP A 44 1.87 6.80 -14.34
CA ASP A 44 0.79 7.70 -13.95
C ASP A 44 1.28 9.15 -13.98
N ALA A 45 0.64 9.97 -14.80
CA ALA A 45 0.96 11.40 -14.93
C ALA A 45 0.77 12.16 -13.60
N ASN A 46 -0.01 11.63 -12.66
CA ASN A 46 -0.34 12.29 -11.39
C ASN A 46 0.67 12.06 -10.26
N ILE A 47 1.67 11.22 -10.45
CA ILE A 47 2.59 10.84 -9.36
C ILE A 47 3.29 12.06 -8.75
N ILE A 48 3.65 13.05 -9.56
CA ILE A 48 4.29 14.29 -9.09
C ILE A 48 3.33 15.14 -8.29
N ASN A 49 2.07 15.23 -8.71
CA ASN A 49 1.04 15.97 -7.98
C ASN A 49 0.78 15.34 -6.60
N ILE A 50 0.72 14.01 -6.54
CA ILE A 50 0.59 13.26 -5.28
C ILE A 50 1.80 13.52 -4.38
N TYR A 51 3.01 13.45 -4.93
CA TYR A 51 4.24 13.71 -4.19
C TYR A 51 4.27 15.13 -3.60
N ASN A 52 3.97 16.13 -4.43
CA ASN A 52 3.91 17.53 -3.99
C ASN A 52 2.81 17.77 -2.95
N TYR A 53 1.65 17.12 -3.11
CA TYR A 53 0.57 17.18 -2.15
C TYR A 53 0.99 16.63 -0.79
N LEU A 54 1.60 15.43 -0.75
CA LEU A 54 2.07 14.81 0.49
C LEU A 54 3.13 15.68 1.18
N ASN A 55 4.08 16.21 0.43
CA ASN A 55 5.09 17.13 0.97
C ASN A 55 4.44 18.42 1.53
N SER A 56 3.45 18.98 0.85
CA SER A 56 2.74 20.18 1.34
C SER A 56 1.98 19.94 2.64
N ARG A 57 1.63 18.67 2.93
CA ARG A 57 1.00 18.24 4.18
C ARG A 57 2.00 17.86 5.26
N GLY A 58 3.32 17.98 5.00
CA GLY A 58 4.37 17.58 5.93
C GLY A 58 4.38 16.08 6.19
N PHE A 59 4.16 15.28 5.13
CA PHE A 59 4.29 13.83 5.17
C PHE A 59 5.66 13.44 4.60
N ASP A 60 6.66 13.31 5.48
CA ASP A 60 8.07 13.12 5.11
C ASP A 60 8.47 11.64 5.01
N TYR A 61 7.52 10.71 5.20
CA TYR A 61 7.76 9.26 5.20
C TYR A 61 7.70 8.64 3.79
N ILE A 62 8.11 9.40 2.80
CA ILE A 62 8.24 8.94 1.40
C ILE A 62 9.68 9.09 0.93
N PRO A 63 10.18 8.20 0.05
CA PRO A 63 11.53 8.34 -0.51
C PRO A 63 11.67 9.68 -1.20
N LYS A 64 12.78 10.38 -0.97
CA LYS A 64 13.01 11.68 -1.59
C LYS A 64 13.09 11.57 -3.10
N LEU A 65 12.26 12.35 -3.79
CA LEU A 65 12.26 12.47 -5.24
C LEU A 65 13.44 13.35 -5.66
N VAL A 66 14.39 12.77 -6.41
CA VAL A 66 15.62 13.45 -6.83
C VAL A 66 15.48 14.03 -8.24
N TYR A 67 14.84 13.30 -9.14
CA TYR A 67 14.68 13.70 -10.52
C TYR A 67 13.39 13.10 -11.13
N TYR A 68 12.76 13.84 -12.03
CA TYR A 68 11.63 13.32 -12.81
C TYR A 68 11.56 13.94 -14.20
N ASN A 69 10.97 13.20 -15.11
CA ASN A 69 10.55 13.67 -16.43
C ASN A 69 9.38 12.81 -16.95
N HIS A 70 8.90 13.06 -18.17
CA HIS A 70 7.77 12.31 -18.74
C HIS A 70 8.05 10.80 -18.96
N TYR A 71 9.31 10.36 -18.99
CA TYR A 71 9.67 8.95 -19.11
C TYR A 71 9.72 8.21 -17.77
N GLY A 72 10.03 8.91 -16.67
CA GLY A 72 10.19 8.29 -15.36
C GLY A 72 10.66 9.25 -14.28
N TYR A 73 10.88 8.68 -13.11
CA TYR A 73 11.30 9.40 -11.92
C TYR A 73 12.36 8.61 -11.14
N ILE A 74 13.15 9.33 -10.36
CA ILE A 74 14.23 8.79 -9.54
C ILE A 74 14.01 9.18 -8.10
N TYR A 75 14.06 8.17 -7.22
CA TYR A 75 14.08 8.33 -5.76
C TYR A 75 15.44 7.96 -5.19
N GLU A 76 15.75 8.49 -4.02
CA GLU A 76 16.80 7.94 -3.17
C GLU A 76 16.46 6.49 -2.79
N TYR A 77 17.47 5.61 -2.80
CA TYR A 77 17.30 4.23 -2.37
C TYR A 77 17.22 4.19 -0.85
N LEU A 78 16.16 3.59 -0.34
CA LEU A 78 16.02 3.30 1.08
C LEU A 78 16.55 1.88 1.35
N GLU A 79 17.46 1.75 2.27
CA GLU A 79 17.95 0.44 2.71
C GLU A 79 16.87 -0.23 3.57
N ASP A 80 16.65 -1.52 3.32
CA ASP A 80 15.73 -2.31 4.13
C ASP A 80 16.37 -2.58 5.50
N ILE A 81 15.63 -2.29 6.56
CA ILE A 81 16.03 -2.60 7.94
C ILE A 81 15.42 -3.95 8.28
N ASN A 82 16.27 -4.91 8.62
CA ASN A 82 15.83 -6.23 9.04
C ASN A 82 15.25 -6.15 10.46
N SER A 83 13.95 -5.86 10.56
CA SER A 83 13.19 -5.84 11.82
C SER A 83 12.20 -7.02 11.87
N PRO A 84 11.79 -7.47 13.09
CA PRO A 84 10.76 -8.49 13.25
C PRO A 84 9.45 -8.10 12.56
N ASP A 85 8.72 -9.08 12.04
CA ASP A 85 7.48 -8.82 11.28
C ASP A 85 6.40 -8.15 12.13
N GLU A 86 6.35 -8.42 13.43
CA GLU A 86 5.43 -7.75 14.36
C GLU A 86 5.69 -6.24 14.47
N GLU A 87 6.96 -5.84 14.50
CA GLU A 87 7.33 -4.41 14.49
C GLU A 87 6.98 -3.75 13.17
N LYS A 88 7.23 -4.44 12.04
CA LYS A 88 6.86 -3.94 10.69
C LYS A 88 5.36 -3.70 10.59
N ILE A 89 4.53 -4.62 11.09
CA ILE A 89 3.06 -4.48 11.09
C ILE A 89 2.65 -3.25 11.92
N SER A 90 3.19 -3.11 13.13
CA SER A 90 2.93 -1.96 13.99
C SER A 90 3.28 -0.65 13.31
N ASP A 91 4.44 -0.59 12.65
CA ASP A 91 4.90 0.62 11.99
C ASP A 91 4.10 0.95 10.72
N ILE A 92 3.66 -0.07 9.97
CA ILE A 92 2.74 0.13 8.85
C ILE A 92 1.40 0.73 9.33
N ILE A 93 0.84 0.23 10.42
CA ILE A 93 -0.42 0.76 11.00
C ILE A 93 -0.24 2.23 11.41
N LYS A 94 0.85 2.56 12.09
CA LYS A 94 1.17 3.94 12.47
C LYS A 94 1.34 4.84 11.25
N LEU A 95 2.04 4.37 10.22
CA LEU A 95 2.26 5.11 8.97
C LEU A 95 0.95 5.38 8.24
N ILE A 96 0.06 4.39 8.13
CA ILE A 96 -1.27 4.55 7.52
C ILE A 96 -2.10 5.55 8.32
N SER A 97 -2.11 5.44 9.66
CA SER A 97 -2.83 6.39 10.53
C SER A 97 -2.32 7.83 10.36
N LEU A 98 -0.99 8.00 10.29
CA LEU A 98 -0.39 9.30 10.05
C LEU A 98 -0.74 9.84 8.65
N LEU A 99 -0.69 9.00 7.62
CA LEU A 99 -1.09 9.37 6.26
C LEU A 99 -2.55 9.86 6.24
N HIS A 100 -3.47 9.12 6.84
CA HIS A 100 -4.87 9.52 6.93
C HIS A 100 -5.03 10.86 7.65
N ASN A 101 -4.36 11.06 8.78
CA ASN A 101 -4.42 12.31 9.54
C ASN A 101 -3.90 13.51 8.73
N LYS A 102 -2.78 13.33 8.02
CA LYS A 102 -2.17 14.40 7.20
C LYS A 102 -2.96 14.70 5.91
N THR A 103 -3.71 13.72 5.38
CA THR A 103 -4.45 13.84 4.12
C THR A 103 -5.95 14.05 4.32
N VAL A 104 -6.40 14.45 5.51
CA VAL A 104 -7.80 14.78 5.76
C VAL A 104 -8.29 15.84 4.78
N TYR A 105 -9.37 15.54 4.11
CA TYR A 105 -10.06 16.42 3.19
C TYR A 105 -11.53 16.55 3.59
N TYR A 106 -11.97 17.78 3.80
CA TYR A 106 -13.37 18.07 4.11
C TYR A 106 -14.12 18.35 2.80
N LYS A 107 -15.09 17.51 2.50
CA LYS A 107 -16.02 17.69 1.39
C LYS A 107 -17.43 17.89 1.97
N GLU A 108 -18.16 18.86 1.47
CA GLU A 108 -19.60 18.90 1.72
C GLU A 108 -20.25 17.69 1.07
N VAL A 109 -20.91 16.89 1.87
CA VAL A 109 -21.57 15.65 1.44
C VAL A 109 -23.06 15.82 1.66
N SER A 110 -23.88 15.47 0.68
CA SER A 110 -25.31 15.48 0.84
C SER A 110 -25.79 14.36 1.76
N VAL A 111 -26.92 14.56 2.41
CA VAL A 111 -27.53 13.53 3.30
C VAL A 111 -27.80 12.24 2.50
N ASP A 112 -28.19 12.36 1.24
CA ASP A 112 -28.45 11.22 0.37
C ASP A 112 -27.20 10.43 0.03
N GLU A 113 -26.05 11.12 -0.24
CA GLU A 113 -24.75 10.45 -0.44
C GLU A 113 -24.31 9.68 0.81
N ILE A 114 -24.51 10.24 2.01
CA ILE A 114 -24.17 9.56 3.26
C ILE A 114 -25.06 8.33 3.44
N LYS A 115 -26.37 8.45 3.17
CA LYS A 115 -27.31 7.35 3.26
C LYS A 115 -26.96 6.21 2.30
N GLU A 116 -26.62 6.53 1.07
CA GLU A 116 -26.19 5.52 0.08
C GLU A 116 -24.91 4.80 0.53
N ILE A 117 -23.93 5.54 1.07
CA ILE A 117 -22.69 4.93 1.61
C ILE A 117 -23.02 3.99 2.76
N TYR A 118 -23.88 4.42 3.68
CA TYR A 118 -24.30 3.61 4.83
C TYR A 118 -25.04 2.33 4.40
N GLU A 119 -25.99 2.44 3.48
CA GLU A 119 -26.73 1.28 2.95
C GLU A 119 -25.80 0.29 2.24
N ASN A 120 -24.89 0.79 1.40
CA ASN A 120 -23.88 -0.04 0.72
C ASN A 120 -22.94 -0.74 1.71
N LEU A 121 -22.49 -0.04 2.75
CA LEU A 121 -21.63 -0.62 3.78
C LEU A 121 -22.37 -1.69 4.58
N SER A 122 -23.58 -1.38 5.03
CA SER A 122 -24.44 -2.31 5.78
C SER A 122 -24.73 -3.58 4.98
N PHE A 123 -25.00 -3.43 3.68
CA PHE A 123 -25.20 -4.58 2.79
C PHE A 123 -23.95 -5.45 2.67
N LYS A 124 -22.77 -4.84 2.52
CA LYS A 124 -21.50 -5.58 2.48
C LYS A 124 -21.20 -6.32 3.77
N ILE A 125 -21.41 -5.67 4.92
CA ILE A 125 -21.23 -6.26 6.24
C ILE A 125 -22.15 -7.47 6.42
N LYS A 126 -23.43 -7.31 6.06
CA LYS A 126 -24.39 -8.41 6.11
C LYS A 126 -23.97 -9.59 5.24
N ASN A 127 -23.54 -9.34 4.01
CA ASN A 127 -23.06 -10.42 3.13
C ASN A 127 -21.84 -11.16 3.70
N ILE A 128 -20.93 -10.46 4.38
CA ILE A 128 -19.79 -11.08 5.06
C ILE A 128 -20.28 -11.93 6.25
N TYR A 129 -21.22 -11.42 7.02
CA TYR A 129 -21.83 -12.16 8.13
C TYR A 129 -22.47 -13.45 7.63
N ASP A 130 -23.39 -13.37 6.66
CA ASP A 130 -24.09 -14.50 6.08
C ASP A 130 -23.12 -15.53 5.48
N TYR A 131 -22.03 -15.06 4.86
CA TYR A 131 -20.99 -15.94 4.33
C TYR A 131 -20.29 -16.76 5.42
N TYR A 132 -19.86 -16.14 6.51
CA TYR A 132 -19.21 -16.85 7.61
C TYR A 132 -20.19 -17.76 8.37
N GLU A 133 -21.44 -17.33 8.58
CA GLU A 133 -22.48 -18.14 9.19
C GLU A 133 -22.73 -19.44 8.39
N ASN A 134 -22.83 -19.32 7.07
CA ASN A 134 -22.99 -20.48 6.18
C ASN A 134 -21.78 -21.43 6.23
N ILE A 135 -20.55 -20.89 6.21
CA ILE A 135 -19.33 -21.73 6.30
C ILE A 135 -19.28 -22.47 7.64
N ILE A 136 -19.54 -21.78 8.74
CA ILE A 136 -19.51 -22.38 10.08
C ILE A 136 -20.57 -23.47 10.18
N SER A 137 -21.80 -23.20 9.75
CA SER A 137 -22.89 -24.17 9.72
C SER A 137 -22.54 -25.42 8.89
N MET A 138 -21.91 -25.24 7.71
CA MET A 138 -21.42 -26.35 6.89
C MET A 138 -20.34 -27.17 7.61
N ILE A 139 -19.42 -26.52 8.32
CA ILE A 139 -18.36 -27.22 9.05
C ILE A 139 -18.93 -27.99 10.23
N GLU A 140 -19.83 -27.39 11.00
CA GLU A 140 -20.48 -28.00 12.16
C GLU A 140 -21.35 -29.22 11.78
N SER A 141 -21.87 -29.27 10.57
CA SER A 141 -22.62 -30.42 10.06
C SER A 141 -21.76 -31.66 9.74
N LYS A 142 -20.41 -31.51 9.72
CA LYS A 142 -19.49 -32.61 9.44
C LYS A 142 -19.27 -33.51 10.67
N ILE A 143 -19.10 -34.80 10.43
CA ILE A 143 -18.74 -35.77 11.47
C ILE A 143 -17.30 -35.51 11.96
N TYR A 144 -16.40 -35.13 11.05
CA TYR A 144 -15.00 -34.82 11.35
C TYR A 144 -14.62 -33.49 10.72
N MET A 145 -13.98 -32.64 11.51
CA MET A 145 -13.43 -31.35 11.07
C MET A 145 -11.93 -31.50 10.79
N SER A 146 -11.45 -30.83 9.75
CA SER A 146 -10.02 -30.65 9.55
C SER A 146 -9.43 -29.69 10.60
N PRO A 147 -8.12 -29.72 10.87
CA PRO A 147 -7.50 -28.77 11.82
C PRO A 147 -7.76 -27.31 11.50
N SER A 148 -7.80 -26.94 10.23
CA SER A 148 -8.09 -25.56 9.78
C SER A 148 -9.56 -25.18 10.03
N GLU A 149 -10.50 -26.09 9.77
CA GLU A 149 -11.93 -25.89 10.05
C GLU A 149 -12.17 -25.74 11.55
N TYR A 150 -11.54 -26.58 12.37
CA TYR A 150 -11.62 -26.47 13.83
C TYR A 150 -11.11 -25.11 14.33
N MET A 151 -9.98 -24.64 13.78
CA MET A 151 -9.45 -23.31 14.12
C MET A 151 -10.40 -22.18 13.71
N LEU A 152 -11.06 -22.29 12.57
CA LEU A 152 -12.06 -21.32 12.12
C LEU A 152 -13.26 -21.27 13.08
N VAL A 153 -13.86 -22.41 13.38
CA VAL A 153 -15.01 -22.50 14.32
C VAL A 153 -14.62 -22.00 15.71
N ARG A 154 -13.45 -22.37 16.20
CA ARG A 154 -12.96 -21.91 17.51
C ARG A 154 -12.84 -20.38 17.59
N ASN A 155 -12.49 -19.71 16.50
CA ASN A 155 -12.31 -18.26 16.46
C ASN A 155 -13.54 -17.51 15.88
N CYS A 156 -14.64 -18.19 15.60
CA CYS A 156 -15.81 -17.57 14.98
C CYS A 156 -16.42 -16.45 15.82
N SER A 157 -16.40 -16.57 17.14
CA SER A 157 -16.86 -15.51 18.05
C SER A 157 -16.11 -14.18 17.86
N SER A 158 -14.79 -14.25 17.64
CA SER A 158 -13.99 -13.05 17.36
C SER A 158 -14.32 -12.44 16.00
N ILE A 159 -14.60 -13.27 14.98
CA ILE A 159 -15.03 -12.81 13.65
C ILE A 159 -16.36 -12.07 13.77
N PHE A 160 -17.36 -12.68 14.39
CA PHE A 160 -18.69 -12.06 14.57
C PHE A 160 -18.66 -10.83 15.47
N PHE A 161 -17.80 -10.82 16.49
CA PHE A 161 -17.60 -9.64 17.31
C PHE A 161 -17.07 -8.47 16.47
N CYS A 162 -16.03 -8.68 15.64
CA CYS A 162 -15.52 -7.65 14.76
C CYS A 162 -16.57 -7.14 13.76
N ILE A 163 -17.38 -8.03 13.18
CA ILE A 163 -18.44 -7.67 12.24
C ILE A 163 -19.53 -6.82 12.91
N ASN A 164 -19.91 -7.15 14.14
CA ASN A 164 -20.95 -6.42 14.88
C ASN A 164 -20.48 -5.09 15.45
N PHE A 165 -19.15 -4.86 15.48
CA PHE A 165 -18.56 -3.60 15.96
C PHE A 165 -18.37 -2.55 14.85
N CYS A 166 -18.52 -2.96 13.58
CA CYS A 166 -18.47 -2.04 12.42
C CYS A 166 -19.84 -1.47 12.09
#